data_d13197cba7b1e225f51477ca6db11727
#
_entry.id   d13197cba7b1e225f51477ca6db11727
#
_cell.length_a   1.000
_cell.length_b   1.000
_cell.length_c   1.000
_cell.angle_alpha   90.00
_cell.angle_beta   90.00
_cell.angle_gamma   90.00
#
_symmetry.space_group_name_H-M   'P 1'
#
loop_
_entity.id
_entity.type
_entity.pdbx_description
1 polymer ?
#
loop_
_entity_poly.entity_id
_entity_poly.type
_entity_poly.pdbx_seq_one_letter_code
_entity_poly.pdbx_strand_id
1 'polypeptide(L)'
;AALDLANVDPAERQPEQLTAQLYDLMHRSVAFDWASLPDRPDAVDTTTTSKDPMSGVARRSLTIGQLELSNRTVPIRLARVQAPGGEPVWVFSRQTVENVPALYAVYGPSKFEKSLPPALREQAFWTLAWWEVIALPLILFAGALAAALTYLAISRLRRRQDEDSKLYGVLQAIHLPATLLAFAGTFALVRLSFFRLSGPVKDLLDPLQLVLIIAAIIGI
;
A
#
# COMPACT_ATOMS: atom_id res chain seq x y z
N ALA A 1 -18.58 -8.74 10.28
CA ALA A 1 -17.95 -7.76 11.16
C ALA A 1 -19.07 -6.91 11.78
N ALA A 2 -18.99 -6.64 13.08
CA ALA A 2 -19.93 -5.75 13.74
C ALA A 2 -19.40 -4.31 13.61
N LEU A 3 -20.23 -3.40 13.07
CA LEU A 3 -19.92 -1.99 12.88
C LEU A 3 -20.77 -1.13 13.81
N ASP A 4 -20.16 -0.10 14.42
CA ASP A 4 -20.92 0.93 15.11
C ASP A 4 -21.37 2.01 14.11
N LEU A 5 -22.65 1.95 13.72
CA LEU A 5 -23.27 2.80 12.71
C LEU A 5 -24.01 4.02 13.30
N ALA A 6 -23.87 4.31 14.57
CA ALA A 6 -24.74 5.27 15.27
C ALA A 6 -24.73 6.69 14.67
N ASN A 7 -23.62 7.13 14.05
CA ASN A 7 -23.46 8.49 13.46
C ASN A 7 -23.24 8.50 11.94
N VAL A 8 -23.34 7.36 11.30
CA VAL A 8 -23.20 7.31 9.84
C VAL A 8 -24.48 7.89 9.22
N ASP A 9 -24.34 8.76 8.22
CA ASP A 9 -25.49 9.34 7.52
C ASP A 9 -26.44 8.23 7.03
N PRO A 10 -27.74 8.32 7.29
CA PRO A 10 -28.71 7.34 6.81
C PRO A 10 -28.66 7.07 5.30
N ALA A 11 -28.29 8.08 4.50
CA ALA A 11 -28.11 7.93 3.04
C ALA A 11 -26.85 7.12 2.68
N GLU A 12 -25.83 7.14 3.52
CA GLU A 12 -24.56 6.40 3.34
C GLU A 12 -24.55 5.08 4.12
N ARG A 13 -25.59 4.78 4.91
CA ARG A 13 -25.75 3.55 5.66
C ARG A 13 -25.99 2.35 4.74
N GLN A 14 -24.98 1.90 4.05
CA GLN A 14 -24.96 0.59 3.41
C GLN A 14 -24.05 -0.34 4.21
N PRO A 15 -24.56 -0.99 5.28
CA PRO A 15 -23.73 -1.78 6.20
C PRO A 15 -22.94 -2.86 5.48
N GLU A 16 -23.53 -3.46 4.46
CA GLU A 16 -22.88 -4.51 3.65
C GLU A 16 -21.70 -3.96 2.86
N GLN A 17 -21.88 -2.78 2.24
CA GLN A 17 -20.83 -2.12 1.48
C GLN A 17 -19.70 -1.65 2.40
N LEU A 18 -20.01 -1.02 3.52
CA LEU A 18 -19.01 -0.59 4.51
C LEU A 18 -18.25 -1.78 5.09
N THR A 19 -18.93 -2.90 5.34
CA THR A 19 -18.29 -4.13 5.81
C THR A 19 -17.36 -4.70 4.76
N ALA A 20 -17.78 -4.76 3.49
CA ALA A 20 -16.94 -5.24 2.40
C ALA A 20 -15.72 -4.33 2.18
N GLN A 21 -15.93 -3.01 2.19
CA GLN A 21 -14.83 -2.03 2.07
C GLN A 21 -13.83 -2.14 3.23
N LEU A 22 -14.32 -2.27 4.46
CA LEU A 22 -13.46 -2.44 5.62
C LEU A 22 -12.71 -3.77 5.57
N TYR A 23 -13.36 -4.84 5.14
CA TYR A 23 -12.70 -6.14 4.94
C TYR A 23 -11.54 -6.03 3.93
N ASP A 24 -11.78 -5.41 2.78
CA ASP A 24 -10.75 -5.18 1.78
C ASP A 24 -9.58 -4.35 2.33
N LEU A 25 -9.88 -3.27 3.07
CA LEU A 25 -8.85 -2.42 3.71
C LEU A 25 -8.00 -3.20 4.69
N MET A 26 -8.65 -4.03 5.54
CA MET A 26 -7.97 -4.83 6.55
C MET A 26 -7.02 -5.85 5.92
N HIS A 27 -7.44 -6.52 4.85
CA HIS A 27 -6.63 -7.52 4.17
C HIS A 27 -5.46 -6.93 3.38
N ARG A 28 -5.63 -5.72 2.85
CA ARG A 28 -4.66 -5.16 1.89
C ARG A 28 -3.65 -4.20 2.51
N SER A 29 -4.06 -3.47 3.54
CA SER A 29 -3.32 -2.27 3.94
C SER A 29 -3.02 -2.20 5.43
N VAL A 30 -3.67 -2.99 6.27
CA VAL A 30 -3.45 -2.96 7.71
C VAL A 30 -2.46 -4.05 8.11
N ALA A 31 -1.29 -3.63 8.55
CA ALA A 31 -0.37 -4.53 9.23
C ALA A 31 -0.84 -4.73 10.67
N PHE A 32 -1.25 -5.95 11.00
CA PHE A 32 -1.67 -6.31 12.35
C PHE A 32 -0.47 -6.74 13.18
N ASP A 33 -0.27 -6.09 14.30
CA ASP A 33 0.61 -6.60 15.36
C ASP A 33 -0.20 -7.47 16.33
N TRP A 34 -0.34 -8.73 15.97
CA TRP A 34 -1.05 -9.70 16.78
C TRP A 34 -0.45 -9.90 18.17
N ALA A 35 0.87 -9.68 18.30
CA ALA A 35 1.56 -9.83 19.58
C ALA A 35 1.20 -8.73 20.59
N SER A 36 0.77 -7.56 20.10
CA SER A 36 0.35 -6.44 20.95
C SER A 36 -1.10 -6.51 21.40
N LEU A 37 -1.89 -7.44 20.87
CA LEU A 37 -3.30 -7.58 21.21
C LEU A 37 -3.45 -8.40 22.52
N PRO A 38 -4.25 -7.90 23.49
CA PRO A 38 -4.51 -8.66 24.70
C PRO A 38 -5.31 -9.94 24.40
N ASP A 39 -4.90 -11.06 25.00
CA ASP A 39 -5.57 -12.37 24.83
C ASP A 39 -6.94 -12.46 25.53
N ARG A 40 -7.24 -11.50 26.39
CA ARG A 40 -8.47 -11.52 27.21
C ARG A 40 -9.63 -10.81 26.53
N PRO A 41 -10.87 -11.30 26.69
CA PRO A 41 -12.07 -10.66 26.12
C PRO A 41 -12.33 -9.24 26.64
N ASP A 42 -11.82 -8.90 27.82
CA ASP A 42 -11.90 -7.57 28.43
C ASP A 42 -10.72 -6.67 28.04
N ALA A 43 -9.79 -7.19 27.24
CA ALA A 43 -8.56 -6.54 26.80
C ALA A 43 -7.74 -5.98 27.98
N VAL A 44 -7.78 -6.65 29.13
CA VAL A 44 -6.90 -6.34 30.26
C VAL A 44 -5.50 -6.83 29.92
N ASP A 45 -4.56 -5.92 29.95
CA ASP A 45 -3.15 -6.24 29.79
C ASP A 45 -2.58 -6.72 31.15
N THR A 46 -2.23 -8.00 31.18
CA THR A 46 -1.61 -8.62 32.35
C THR A 46 -0.08 -8.67 32.29
N THR A 47 0.49 -8.25 31.16
CA THR A 47 1.94 -8.29 30.94
C THR A 47 2.64 -6.99 31.33
N THR A 48 1.90 -5.87 31.40
CA THR A 48 2.43 -4.59 31.84
C THR A 48 2.66 -4.56 33.35
N THR A 49 3.82 -4.01 33.72
CA THR A 49 4.24 -3.86 35.12
C THR A 49 3.24 -2.97 35.88
N SER A 50 3.02 -3.23 37.16
CA SER A 50 2.10 -2.51 38.07
C SER A 50 2.26 -0.98 38.16
N LYS A 51 3.20 -0.40 37.43
CA LYS A 51 3.44 1.06 37.30
C LYS A 51 2.61 1.75 36.21
N ASP A 52 1.99 1.00 35.29
CA ASP A 52 1.10 1.58 34.29
C ASP A 52 -0.28 1.83 34.89
N PRO A 53 -0.81 3.08 34.88
CA PRO A 53 -2.14 3.41 35.40
C PRO A 53 -3.27 2.59 34.76
N MET A 54 -3.04 2.00 33.58
CA MET A 54 -4.01 1.16 32.86
C MET A 54 -3.83 -0.34 33.10
N SER A 55 -2.85 -0.74 33.93
CA SER A 55 -2.64 -2.14 34.29
C SER A 55 -3.84 -2.68 35.05
N GLY A 56 -4.36 -3.82 34.63
CA GLY A 56 -5.52 -4.47 35.29
C GLY A 56 -6.88 -3.81 35.03
N VAL A 57 -6.96 -2.75 34.21
CA VAL A 57 -8.23 -2.08 33.88
C VAL A 57 -8.76 -2.59 32.55
N ALA A 58 -10.05 -2.97 32.52
CA ALA A 58 -10.72 -3.40 31.30
C ALA A 58 -10.76 -2.23 30.26
N ARG A 59 -10.27 -2.47 29.05
CA ARG A 59 -10.21 -1.44 28.02
C ARG A 59 -11.56 -1.28 27.33
N ARG A 60 -11.92 -0.03 27.05
CA ARG A 60 -13.13 0.31 26.29
C ARG A 60 -12.87 0.44 24.79
N SER A 61 -11.63 0.64 24.39
CA SER A 61 -11.21 0.72 22.98
C SER A 61 -9.84 0.11 22.78
N LEU A 62 -9.62 -0.46 21.59
CA LEU A 62 -8.38 -1.09 21.19
C LEU A 62 -7.99 -0.60 19.80
N THR A 63 -6.77 -0.11 19.63
CA THR A 63 -6.24 0.23 18.31
C THR A 63 -5.58 -1.01 17.74
N ILE A 64 -6.05 -1.46 16.56
CA ILE A 64 -5.56 -2.68 15.91
C ILE A 64 -4.66 -2.40 14.71
N GLY A 65 -4.60 -1.15 14.27
CA GLY A 65 -3.76 -0.72 13.16
C GLY A 65 -3.92 0.77 12.91
N GLN A 66 -3.13 1.28 11.97
CA GLN A 66 -3.15 2.69 11.57
C GLN A 66 -2.97 2.79 10.07
N LEU A 67 -3.69 3.70 9.43
CA LEU A 67 -3.57 4.03 8.02
C LEU A 67 -3.38 5.53 7.83
N GLU A 68 -2.58 5.91 6.86
CA GLU A 68 -2.37 7.32 6.55
C GLU A 68 -3.41 7.82 5.53
N LEU A 69 -4.08 8.91 5.85
CA LEU A 69 -5.02 9.57 4.97
C LEU A 69 -4.56 11.00 4.70
N SER A 70 -3.97 11.24 3.53
CA SER A 70 -3.42 12.54 3.11
C SER A 70 -2.39 13.09 4.12
N ASN A 71 -2.82 13.89 5.10
CA ASN A 71 -1.96 14.52 6.11
C ASN A 71 -2.25 14.07 7.54
N ARG A 72 -3.02 13.00 7.74
CA ARG A 72 -3.36 12.51 9.08
C ARG A 72 -3.29 11.00 9.15
N THR A 73 -2.84 10.50 10.28
CA THR A 73 -2.93 9.06 10.62
C THR A 73 -4.32 8.77 11.17
N VAL A 74 -5.00 7.81 10.56
CA VAL A 74 -6.31 7.32 10.98
C VAL A 74 -6.14 5.99 11.69
N PRO A 75 -6.36 5.92 13.01
CA PRO A 75 -6.30 4.66 13.73
C PRO A 75 -7.54 3.81 13.43
N ILE A 76 -7.31 2.54 13.19
CA ILE A 76 -8.36 1.52 13.12
C ILE A 76 -8.60 1.00 14.52
N ARG A 77 -9.77 1.28 15.06
CA ARG A 77 -10.11 0.99 16.46
C ARG A 77 -11.31 0.07 16.60
N LEU A 78 -11.22 -0.82 17.55
CA LEU A 78 -12.35 -1.53 18.10
C LEU A 78 -12.87 -0.77 19.33
N ALA A 79 -14.19 -0.74 19.51
CA ALA A 79 -14.87 -0.25 20.69
C ALA A 79 -15.61 -1.40 21.34
N ARG A 80 -15.56 -1.45 22.68
CA ARG A 80 -16.31 -2.42 23.48
C ARG A 80 -17.66 -1.83 23.80
N VAL A 81 -18.71 -2.38 23.21
CA VAL A 81 -20.10 -1.94 23.41
C VAL A 81 -20.89 -3.04 24.11
N GLN A 82 -21.83 -2.63 24.92
CA GLN A 82 -22.72 -3.54 25.62
C GLN A 82 -24.16 -3.15 25.32
N ALA A 83 -24.90 -4.08 24.72
CA ALA A 83 -26.33 -3.93 24.56
C ALA A 83 -27.04 -4.07 25.93
N PRO A 84 -28.19 -3.43 26.13
CA PRO A 84 -28.98 -3.59 27.37
C PRO A 84 -29.27 -5.07 27.61
N GLY A 85 -28.76 -5.62 28.74
CA GLY A 85 -28.95 -7.02 29.13
C GLY A 85 -28.08 -8.04 28.37
N GLY A 86 -27.18 -7.60 27.46
CA GLY A 86 -26.29 -8.48 26.73
C GLY A 86 -24.85 -8.48 27.27
N GLU A 87 -24.04 -9.42 26.80
CA GLU A 87 -22.62 -9.42 27.07
C GLU A 87 -21.88 -8.34 26.23
N PRO A 88 -20.79 -7.78 26.78
CA PRO A 88 -19.97 -6.82 26.01
C PRO A 88 -19.34 -7.48 24.77
N VAL A 89 -19.47 -6.79 23.63
CA VAL A 89 -18.91 -7.24 22.35
C VAL A 89 -17.98 -6.19 21.76
N TRP A 90 -16.98 -6.63 21.00
CA TRP A 90 -16.07 -5.75 20.27
C TRP A 90 -16.63 -5.47 18.89
N VAL A 91 -16.76 -4.19 18.56
CA VAL A 91 -17.20 -3.70 17.25
C VAL A 91 -16.20 -2.69 16.70
N PHE A 92 -16.14 -2.52 15.40
CA PHE A 92 -15.36 -1.42 14.83
C PHE A 92 -15.96 -0.08 15.29
N SER A 93 -15.10 0.76 15.84
CA SER A 93 -15.53 2.04 16.40
C SER A 93 -16.17 2.93 15.35
N ARG A 94 -17.09 3.76 15.75
CA ARG A 94 -17.74 4.77 14.92
C ARG A 94 -16.74 5.59 14.11
N GLN A 95 -15.68 6.08 14.75
CA GLN A 95 -14.62 6.85 14.10
C GLN A 95 -13.94 6.06 12.97
N THR A 96 -13.73 4.76 13.15
CA THR A 96 -13.20 3.89 12.09
C THR A 96 -14.18 3.80 10.95
N VAL A 97 -15.47 3.54 11.24
CA VAL A 97 -16.51 3.35 10.22
C VAL A 97 -16.72 4.61 9.39
N GLU A 98 -16.74 5.79 10.01
CA GLU A 98 -16.87 7.10 9.33
C GLU A 98 -15.69 7.36 8.35
N ASN A 99 -14.51 6.84 8.62
CA ASN A 99 -13.35 7.02 7.76
C ASN A 99 -13.21 5.93 6.66
N VAL A 100 -14.00 4.84 6.71
CA VAL A 100 -13.93 3.74 5.73
C VAL A 100 -14.04 4.22 4.29
N PRO A 101 -15.04 5.06 3.89
CA PRO A 101 -15.15 5.50 2.51
C PRO A 101 -13.93 6.29 2.02
N ALA A 102 -13.39 7.18 2.86
CA ALA A 102 -12.22 7.98 2.53
C ALA A 102 -10.94 7.12 2.43
N LEU A 103 -10.75 6.18 3.36
CA LEU A 103 -9.66 5.21 3.31
C LEU A 103 -9.79 4.30 2.09
N TYR A 104 -10.99 3.83 1.77
CA TYR A 104 -11.23 2.98 0.60
C TYR A 104 -10.97 3.70 -0.74
N ALA A 105 -11.19 5.01 -0.78
CA ALA A 105 -10.83 5.81 -1.95
C ALA A 105 -9.32 5.83 -2.21
N VAL A 106 -8.51 5.75 -1.13
CA VAL A 106 -7.03 5.76 -1.22
C VAL A 106 -6.46 4.35 -1.37
N TYR A 107 -6.89 3.42 -0.52
CA TYR A 107 -6.29 2.08 -0.38
C TYR A 107 -7.10 0.97 -1.06
N GLY A 108 -8.33 1.25 -1.46
CA GLY A 108 -9.18 0.27 -2.14
C GLY A 108 -8.68 -0.10 -3.53
N PRO A 109 -9.25 -1.14 -4.15
CA PRO A 109 -8.86 -1.61 -5.47
C PRO A 109 -9.00 -0.52 -6.53
N SER A 110 -8.02 -0.41 -7.42
CA SER A 110 -8.04 0.54 -8.52
C SER A 110 -9.17 0.24 -9.51
N LYS A 111 -9.52 1.22 -10.37
CA LYS A 111 -10.50 0.99 -11.44
C LYS A 111 -10.08 -0.15 -12.37
N PHE A 112 -8.78 -0.26 -12.64
CA PHE A 112 -8.20 -1.33 -13.43
C PHE A 112 -8.42 -2.69 -12.76
N GLU A 113 -8.08 -2.82 -11.49
CA GLU A 113 -8.26 -4.04 -10.71
C GLU A 113 -9.73 -4.49 -10.66
N LYS A 114 -10.67 -3.54 -10.50
CA LYS A 114 -12.11 -3.83 -10.53
C LYS A 114 -12.58 -4.39 -11.88
N SER A 115 -11.88 -4.08 -12.98
CA SER A 115 -12.18 -4.60 -14.31
C SER A 115 -11.63 -6.01 -14.57
N LEU A 116 -10.74 -6.51 -13.69
CA LEU A 116 -10.17 -7.85 -13.84
C LEU A 116 -11.17 -8.95 -13.44
N PRO A 117 -11.05 -10.15 -14.05
CA PRO A 117 -11.81 -11.32 -13.62
C PRO A 117 -11.59 -11.63 -12.13
N PRO A 118 -12.62 -12.15 -11.42
CA PRO A 118 -12.52 -12.48 -9.99
C PRO A 118 -11.32 -13.38 -9.65
N ALA A 119 -11.05 -14.38 -10.48
CA ALA A 119 -9.92 -15.31 -10.28
C ALA A 119 -8.54 -14.61 -10.21
N LEU A 120 -8.35 -13.52 -10.95
CA LEU A 120 -7.11 -12.77 -10.89
C LEU A 120 -7.01 -11.86 -9.66
N ARG A 121 -8.14 -11.54 -9.03
CA ARG A 121 -8.19 -10.71 -7.81
C ARG A 121 -8.05 -11.55 -6.53
N GLU A 122 -8.15 -12.85 -6.63
CA GLU A 122 -7.93 -13.76 -5.52
C GLU A 122 -6.48 -13.70 -5.05
N GLN A 123 -6.31 -13.91 -3.75
CA GLN A 123 -4.99 -13.95 -3.12
C GLN A 123 -4.21 -15.15 -3.63
N ALA A 124 -3.03 -14.93 -4.18
CA ALA A 124 -2.16 -15.95 -4.72
C ALA A 124 -1.15 -16.45 -3.71
N PHE A 125 -0.37 -15.52 -3.18
CA PHE A 125 0.75 -15.84 -2.30
C PHE A 125 0.99 -14.66 -1.35
N TRP A 126 1.12 -14.96 -0.05
CA TRP A 126 1.31 -13.97 1.01
C TRP A 126 0.16 -12.93 1.00
N THR A 127 0.44 -11.65 0.66
CA THR A 127 -0.55 -10.58 0.52
C THR A 127 -0.82 -10.18 -0.94
N LEU A 128 -0.19 -10.88 -1.90
CA LEU A 128 -0.28 -10.59 -3.33
C LEU A 128 -1.48 -11.28 -3.97
N ALA A 129 -2.22 -10.55 -4.79
CA ALA A 129 -3.21 -11.13 -5.69
C ALA A 129 -2.53 -11.72 -6.95
N TRP A 130 -3.18 -12.65 -7.64
CA TRP A 130 -2.65 -13.28 -8.86
C TRP A 130 -2.26 -12.27 -9.92
N TRP A 131 -3.05 -11.21 -10.09
CA TRP A 131 -2.75 -10.15 -11.04
C TRP A 131 -1.46 -9.38 -10.70
N GLU A 132 -1.14 -9.19 -9.42
CA GLU A 132 0.09 -8.54 -8.98
C GLU A 132 1.32 -9.41 -9.27
N VAL A 133 1.20 -10.71 -9.06
CA VAL A 133 2.25 -11.70 -9.38
C VAL A 133 2.58 -11.70 -10.87
N ILE A 134 1.59 -11.52 -11.73
CA ILE A 134 1.79 -11.44 -13.18
C ILE A 134 2.29 -10.03 -13.58
N ALA A 135 1.75 -8.99 -12.98
CA ALA A 135 2.06 -7.61 -13.31
C ALA A 135 3.49 -7.21 -12.95
N LEU A 136 4.02 -7.66 -11.82
CA LEU A 136 5.37 -7.32 -11.37
C LEU A 136 6.46 -7.67 -12.40
N PRO A 137 6.57 -8.92 -12.90
CA PRO A 137 7.53 -9.25 -13.94
C PRO A 137 7.27 -8.50 -15.26
N LEU A 138 6.01 -8.22 -15.58
CA LEU A 138 5.66 -7.47 -16.79
C LEU A 138 6.15 -6.02 -16.73
N ILE A 139 6.02 -5.37 -15.58
CA ILE A 139 6.53 -4.02 -15.33
C ILE A 139 8.06 -3.99 -15.42
N LEU A 140 8.72 -4.97 -14.81
CA LEU A 140 10.19 -5.09 -14.87
C LEU A 140 10.65 -5.31 -16.31
N PHE A 141 9.95 -6.15 -17.07
CA PHE A 141 10.24 -6.38 -18.47
C PHE A 141 10.05 -5.12 -19.32
N ALA A 142 8.98 -4.36 -19.10
CA ALA A 142 8.73 -3.10 -19.78
C ALA A 142 9.84 -2.07 -19.49
N GLY A 143 10.27 -1.97 -18.23
CA GLY A 143 11.40 -1.13 -17.83
C GLY A 143 12.71 -1.56 -18.50
N ALA A 144 13.01 -2.86 -18.50
CA ALA A 144 14.21 -3.41 -19.15
C ALA A 144 14.19 -3.17 -20.68
N LEU A 145 13.02 -3.31 -21.31
CA LEU A 145 12.86 -3.02 -22.74
C LEU A 145 13.10 -1.54 -23.04
N ALA A 146 12.53 -0.63 -22.23
CA ALA A 146 12.76 0.81 -22.39
C ALA A 146 14.25 1.17 -22.24
N ALA A 147 14.92 0.59 -21.23
CA ALA A 147 16.35 0.75 -21.04
C ALA A 147 17.16 0.22 -22.23
N ALA A 148 16.83 -0.97 -22.74
CA ALA A 148 17.49 -1.57 -23.90
C ALA A 148 17.31 -0.71 -25.17
N LEU A 149 16.11 -0.20 -25.40
CA LEU A 149 15.84 0.70 -26.54
C LEU A 149 16.63 2.01 -26.43
N THR A 150 16.69 2.60 -25.24
CA THR A 150 17.49 3.81 -24.96
C THR A 150 18.98 3.54 -25.19
N TYR A 151 19.48 2.41 -24.66
CA TYR A 151 20.86 1.97 -24.90
C TYR A 151 21.18 1.83 -26.37
N LEU A 152 20.34 1.14 -27.14
CA LEU A 152 20.52 0.94 -28.57
C LEU A 152 20.46 2.25 -29.35
N ALA A 153 19.56 3.16 -28.98
CA ALA A 153 19.42 4.46 -29.61
C ALA A 153 20.70 5.31 -29.43
N ILE A 154 21.15 5.44 -28.17
CA ILE A 154 22.37 6.21 -27.86
C ILE A 154 23.60 5.55 -28.48
N SER A 155 23.72 4.23 -28.45
CA SER A 155 24.82 3.51 -29.09
C SER A 155 24.87 3.67 -30.58
N ARG A 156 23.70 3.70 -31.26
CA ARG A 156 23.62 3.98 -32.69
C ARG A 156 24.00 5.42 -33.02
N LEU A 157 23.55 6.39 -32.24
CA LEU A 157 23.93 7.79 -32.41
C LEU A 157 25.43 7.99 -32.22
N ARG A 158 26.01 7.38 -31.15
CA ARG A 158 27.44 7.43 -30.87
C ARG A 158 28.29 6.85 -32.02
N ARG A 159 27.88 5.71 -32.58
CA ARG A 159 28.60 5.08 -33.72
C ARG A 159 28.59 5.91 -35.03
N ARG A 160 27.72 6.93 -35.12
CA ARG A 160 27.63 7.83 -36.25
C ARG A 160 28.48 9.10 -36.11
N GLN A 161 29.07 9.29 -34.93
CA GLN A 161 29.91 10.46 -34.62
C GLN A 161 31.38 10.07 -34.65
N ASP A 162 32.21 11.04 -35.08
CA ASP A 162 33.66 10.91 -34.98
C ASP A 162 34.10 10.94 -33.52
N GLU A 163 35.11 10.18 -33.16
CA GLU A 163 35.59 10.05 -31.78
C GLU A 163 36.08 11.38 -31.20
N ASP A 164 36.59 12.28 -32.03
CA ASP A 164 37.03 13.62 -31.63
C ASP A 164 35.88 14.63 -31.46
N SER A 165 34.66 14.23 -31.75
CA SER A 165 33.50 15.10 -31.64
C SER A 165 33.09 15.30 -30.16
N LYS A 166 32.81 16.56 -29.77
CA LYS A 166 32.24 16.87 -28.47
C LYS A 166 30.94 16.11 -28.20
N LEU A 167 30.18 15.83 -29.26
CA LEU A 167 28.94 15.07 -29.17
C LEU A 167 29.17 13.61 -28.79
N TYR A 168 30.26 13.00 -29.25
CA TYR A 168 30.64 11.64 -28.85
C TYR A 168 30.91 11.55 -27.34
N GLY A 169 31.67 12.51 -26.80
CA GLY A 169 31.96 12.56 -25.36
C GLY A 169 30.68 12.74 -24.50
N VAL A 170 29.78 13.61 -24.93
CA VAL A 170 28.48 13.79 -24.24
C VAL A 170 27.64 12.51 -24.30
N LEU A 171 27.50 11.87 -25.48
CA LEU A 171 26.73 10.63 -25.62
C LEU A 171 27.31 9.49 -24.79
N GLN A 172 28.63 9.46 -24.65
CA GLN A 172 29.31 8.48 -23.78
C GLN A 172 29.02 8.72 -22.30
N ALA A 173 29.03 9.98 -21.84
CA ALA A 173 28.76 10.34 -20.47
C ALA A 173 27.30 10.04 -20.07
N ILE A 174 26.34 10.39 -20.92
CA ILE A 174 24.91 10.22 -20.61
C ILE A 174 24.37 8.81 -20.84
N HIS A 175 25.13 7.94 -21.48
CA HIS A 175 24.69 6.61 -21.90
C HIS A 175 24.13 5.76 -20.74
N LEU A 176 24.89 5.63 -19.67
CA LEU A 176 24.47 4.85 -18.48
C LEU A 176 23.35 5.54 -17.70
N PRO A 177 23.47 6.83 -17.33
CA PRO A 177 22.39 7.54 -16.64
C PRO A 177 21.06 7.53 -17.39
N ALA A 178 21.08 7.76 -18.71
CA ALA A 178 19.86 7.77 -19.53
C ALA A 178 19.18 6.40 -19.57
N THR A 179 19.94 5.31 -19.62
CA THR A 179 19.36 3.95 -19.58
C THR A 179 18.72 3.64 -18.24
N LEU A 180 19.37 4.04 -17.13
CA LEU A 180 18.82 3.87 -15.78
C LEU A 180 17.57 4.72 -15.56
N LEU A 181 17.57 5.97 -16.04
CA LEU A 181 16.41 6.85 -15.99
C LEU A 181 15.24 6.32 -16.83
N ALA A 182 15.52 5.74 -18.01
CA ALA A 182 14.48 5.12 -18.84
C ALA A 182 13.85 3.93 -18.14
N PHE A 183 14.64 3.09 -17.47
CA PHE A 183 14.14 1.99 -16.66
C PHE A 183 13.29 2.50 -15.51
N ALA A 184 13.87 3.36 -14.64
CA ALA A 184 13.23 3.89 -13.45
C ALA A 184 11.95 4.69 -13.78
N GLY A 185 12.00 5.51 -14.84
CA GLY A 185 10.87 6.31 -15.30
C GLY A 185 9.72 5.45 -15.83
N THR A 186 10.02 4.42 -16.64
CA THR A 186 8.99 3.48 -17.13
C THR A 186 8.38 2.70 -15.99
N PHE A 187 9.21 2.20 -15.07
CA PHE A 187 8.76 1.50 -13.86
C PHE A 187 7.83 2.38 -13.02
N ALA A 188 8.23 3.63 -12.75
CA ALA A 188 7.43 4.59 -12.01
C ALA A 188 6.11 4.92 -12.71
N LEU A 189 6.16 5.21 -14.01
CA LEU A 189 4.99 5.59 -14.80
C LEU A 189 3.94 4.47 -14.81
N VAL A 190 4.35 3.24 -15.08
CA VAL A 190 3.44 2.09 -15.13
C VAL A 190 2.85 1.82 -13.75
N ARG A 191 3.69 1.86 -12.70
CA ARG A 191 3.25 1.67 -11.32
C ARG A 191 2.22 2.71 -10.89
N LEU A 192 2.48 3.99 -11.12
CA LEU A 192 1.59 5.07 -10.71
C LEU A 192 0.28 5.11 -11.51
N SER A 193 0.33 4.71 -12.79
CA SER A 193 -0.84 4.79 -13.67
C SER A 193 -1.82 3.62 -13.49
N PHE A 194 -1.31 2.43 -13.25
CA PHE A 194 -2.12 1.22 -13.31
C PHE A 194 -2.24 0.47 -11.98
N PHE A 195 -1.25 0.60 -11.10
CA PHE A 195 -1.15 -0.29 -9.95
C PHE A 195 -1.17 0.45 -8.62
N ARG A 196 -2.25 0.27 -7.87
CA ARG A 196 -2.25 0.51 -6.43
C ARG A 196 -1.81 -0.78 -5.75
N LEU A 197 -0.50 -0.98 -5.66
CA LEU A 197 0.07 -2.15 -5.01
C LEU A 197 -0.29 -2.20 -3.53
N SER A 198 -0.47 -3.39 -3.01
CA SER A 198 -0.70 -3.64 -1.58
C SER A 198 0.45 -3.09 -0.73
N GLY A 199 0.14 -2.68 0.51
CA GLY A 199 1.06 -1.98 1.40
C GLY A 199 2.47 -2.58 1.48
N PRO A 200 2.64 -3.90 1.77
CA PRO A 200 3.98 -4.52 1.89
C PRO A 200 4.81 -4.46 0.60
N VAL A 201 4.16 -4.57 -0.56
CA VAL A 201 4.85 -4.49 -1.87
C VAL A 201 5.27 -3.06 -2.16
N LYS A 202 4.45 -2.09 -1.83
CA LYS A 202 4.79 -0.67 -1.93
C LYS A 202 6.03 -0.34 -1.11
N ASP A 203 6.06 -0.77 0.15
CA ASP A 203 7.15 -0.50 1.09
C ASP A 203 8.49 -1.10 0.62
N LEU A 204 8.46 -2.20 -0.12
CA LEU A 204 9.64 -2.79 -0.75
C LEU A 204 10.07 -2.03 -2.03
N LEU A 205 9.11 -1.62 -2.85
CA LEU A 205 9.39 -1.04 -4.17
C LEU A 205 9.75 0.45 -4.11
N ASP A 206 9.23 1.20 -3.14
CA ASP A 206 9.53 2.63 -2.99
C ASP A 206 11.03 2.91 -2.75
N PRO A 207 11.72 2.26 -1.80
CA PRO A 207 13.15 2.45 -1.62
C PRO A 207 13.96 1.95 -2.82
N LEU A 208 13.57 0.85 -3.46
CA LEU A 208 14.25 0.34 -4.65
C LEU A 208 14.20 1.37 -5.80
N GLN A 209 13.05 1.97 -6.04
CA GLN A 209 12.88 3.02 -7.04
C GLN A 209 13.74 4.24 -6.73
N LEU A 210 13.78 4.67 -5.47
CA LEU A 210 14.61 5.79 -5.02
C LEU A 210 16.09 5.53 -5.28
N VAL A 211 16.57 4.33 -4.94
CA VAL A 211 17.96 3.92 -5.19
C VAL A 211 18.31 3.96 -6.69
N LEU A 212 17.41 3.49 -7.56
CA LEU A 212 17.60 3.53 -9.01
C LEU A 212 17.70 4.97 -9.54
N ILE A 213 16.86 5.87 -9.05
CA ILE A 213 16.88 7.29 -9.43
C ILE A 213 18.18 7.95 -8.96
N ILE A 214 18.59 7.71 -7.71
CA ILE A 214 19.83 8.24 -7.15
C ILE A 214 21.04 7.72 -7.95
N ALA A 215 21.09 6.42 -8.24
CA ALA A 215 22.16 5.83 -9.05
C ALA A 215 22.25 6.44 -10.46
N ALA A 216 21.09 6.76 -11.08
CA ALA A 216 21.06 7.43 -12.36
C ALA A 216 21.58 8.87 -12.28
N ILE A 217 21.32 9.59 -11.20
CA ILE A 217 21.79 10.97 -10.99
C ILE A 217 23.29 11.00 -10.68
N ILE A 218 23.79 10.08 -9.85
CA ILE A 218 25.22 10.02 -9.48
C ILE A 218 26.07 9.55 -10.67
N GLY A 219 25.50 8.77 -11.60
CA GLY A 219 26.20 8.31 -12.78
C GLY A 219 26.38 9.38 -13.89
N ILE A 220 25.89 10.60 -13.65
CA ILE A 220 26.12 11.77 -14.50
C ILE A 220 27.38 12.48 -14.01
#